data_b48d969bce4ff3fc0db180510eb0c0bc
#
_entry.id   b48d969bce4ff3fc0db180510eb0c0bc
#
_cell.length_a   1.000
_cell.length_b   1.000
_cell.length_c   1.000
_cell.angle_alpha   90.00
_cell.angle_beta   90.00
_cell.angle_gamma   90.00
#
_symmetry.space_group_name_H-M   'P 1'
#
loop_
_entity.id
_entity.type
_entity.pdbx_description
1 polymer ?
#
loop_
_entity_poly.entity_id
_entity_poly.type
_entity_poly.pdbx_seq_one_letter_code
_entity_poly.pdbx_strand_id
1 'polypeptide(L)'
;VPNKRGRCKKFSAIGCLDSTGNSLHGIVDVALIQSCLDGDSVKPFVENYGMVIVDECHHVSSITFENVLKGVKAHTVYGLTATPIRKDGHQPIIFMQCGPIRFSADAKSQIAKQSFERYLIPRFTSFRSITDDKQSITTLYQLLSEDEIRNTLIVEDVFKAVEAGRTPIILTNRTAHVTMLAEKLRDKVKNVVTLTGTGNAKEKLETLQHLHEISREEPLAIVATGKYVGEGFDYPRLDTLFLALPISWKGLVAQ
;
A
#
# COMPACT_ATOMS: atom_id res chain seq x y z
N VAL A 1 22.92 28.79 7.42
CA VAL A 1 23.20 29.87 8.38
C VAL A 1 23.43 29.20 9.72
N PRO A 2 24.58 29.38 10.38
CA PRO A 2 24.84 28.77 11.67
C PRO A 2 23.91 29.37 12.73
N ASN A 3 23.34 28.53 13.58
CA ASN A 3 22.58 28.99 14.73
C ASN A 3 23.54 29.46 15.84
N LYS A 4 23.03 30.16 16.88
CA LYS A 4 23.80 30.68 18.03
C LYS A 4 24.69 29.64 18.76
N ARG A 5 24.68 28.36 18.39
CA ARG A 5 25.50 27.27 18.94
C ARG A 5 26.44 26.64 17.91
N GLY A 6 26.65 27.27 16.74
CA GLY A 6 27.63 26.82 15.74
C GLY A 6 27.30 25.49 15.03
N ARG A 7 26.11 24.92 15.22
CA ARG A 7 25.67 23.74 14.48
C ARG A 7 25.02 24.15 13.17
N CYS A 8 25.57 23.72 12.03
CA CYS A 8 24.87 23.83 10.75
C CYS A 8 23.55 23.05 10.83
N LYS A 9 22.42 23.75 10.64
CA LYS A 9 21.15 23.06 10.35
C LYS A 9 21.36 22.31 9.03
N LYS A 10 21.20 21.01 9.02
CA LYS A 10 21.01 20.25 7.78
C LYS A 10 19.68 20.71 7.19
N PHE A 11 19.72 21.53 6.15
CA PHE A 11 18.54 21.80 5.34
C PHE A 11 18.26 20.54 4.52
N SER A 12 17.08 19.99 4.65
CA SER A 12 16.56 19.07 3.64
C SER A 12 16.44 19.87 2.34
N ALA A 13 16.95 19.33 1.24
CA ALA A 13 16.75 19.93 -0.09
C ALA A 13 15.29 19.81 -0.56
N ILE A 14 14.48 19.02 0.12
CA ILE A 14 13.08 18.74 -0.16
C ILE A 14 12.24 19.30 0.97
N GLY A 15 11.30 20.18 0.65
CA GLY A 15 10.29 20.66 1.57
C GLY A 15 9.15 19.67 1.71
N CYS A 16 8.40 19.78 2.80
CA CYS A 16 7.25 18.91 3.07
C CYS A 16 6.08 19.71 3.62
N LEU A 17 4.88 19.36 3.17
CA LEU A 17 3.62 19.89 3.70
C LEU A 17 2.67 18.74 3.99
N ASP A 18 2.42 18.49 5.26
CA ASP A 18 1.49 17.48 5.74
C ASP A 18 0.66 18.00 6.93
N SER A 19 -0.04 17.11 7.62
CA SER A 19 -0.81 17.44 8.82
C SER A 19 0.05 17.82 10.03
N THR A 20 1.36 17.53 9.99
CA THR A 20 2.28 17.73 11.12
C THR A 20 3.11 19.00 10.99
N GLY A 21 3.24 19.55 9.78
CA GLY A 21 4.05 20.74 9.56
C GLY A 21 4.09 21.28 8.15
N ASN A 22 4.72 22.43 8.03
CA ASN A 22 5.00 23.10 6.77
C ASN A 22 6.48 23.50 6.73
N SER A 23 7.22 22.93 5.79
CA SER A 23 8.63 23.24 5.51
C SER A 23 8.88 23.47 4.01
N LEU A 24 7.90 24.02 3.29
CA LEU A 24 8.00 24.29 1.85
C LEU A 24 9.17 25.24 1.55
N HIS A 25 9.91 24.94 0.49
CA HIS A 25 11.05 25.74 0.02
C HIS A 25 10.80 26.40 -1.34
N GLY A 26 9.78 25.95 -2.07
CA GLY A 26 9.45 26.46 -3.41
C GLY A 26 10.37 25.96 -4.53
N ILE A 27 11.22 24.96 -4.27
CA ILE A 27 12.14 24.36 -5.26
C ILE A 27 11.68 22.94 -5.58
N VAL A 28 11.81 22.03 -4.62
CA VAL A 28 11.27 20.68 -4.69
C VAL A 28 10.53 20.43 -3.39
N ASP A 29 9.23 20.27 -3.47
CA ASP A 29 8.38 20.10 -2.31
C ASP A 29 7.43 18.91 -2.50
N VAL A 30 7.19 18.18 -1.43
CA VAL A 30 6.22 17.09 -1.36
C VAL A 30 5.06 17.53 -0.48
N ALA A 31 3.85 17.43 -0.98
CA ALA A 31 2.68 17.86 -0.23
C ALA A 31 1.58 16.77 -0.26
N LEU A 32 0.93 16.55 0.87
CA LEU A 32 -0.33 15.84 0.87
C LEU A 32 -1.39 16.74 0.24
N ILE A 33 -2.18 16.20 -0.69
CA ILE A 33 -3.14 17.01 -1.43
C ILE A 33 -4.18 17.67 -0.53
N GLN A 34 -4.60 17.01 0.54
CA GLN A 34 -5.52 17.57 1.54
C GLN A 34 -4.90 18.78 2.26
N SER A 35 -3.57 18.81 2.40
CA SER A 35 -2.85 19.92 3.02
C SER A 35 -2.69 21.12 2.08
N CYS A 36 -2.99 20.95 0.79
CA CYS A 36 -3.00 22.04 -0.20
C CYS A 36 -4.28 22.90 -0.12
N LEU A 37 -5.26 22.51 0.67
CA LEU A 37 -6.52 23.23 0.89
C LEU A 37 -6.51 23.99 2.22
N ASP A 38 -7.29 25.06 2.26
CA ASP A 38 -7.72 25.77 3.46
C ASP A 38 -9.25 25.91 3.38
N GLY A 39 -9.96 25.00 4.06
CA GLY A 39 -11.37 24.75 3.79
C GLY A 39 -11.59 24.32 2.33
N ASP A 40 -12.43 25.05 1.60
CA ASP A 40 -12.69 24.79 0.18
C ASP A 40 -11.75 25.54 -0.77
N SER A 41 -10.86 26.38 -0.23
CA SER A 41 -9.94 27.21 -1.03
C SER A 41 -8.58 26.56 -1.21
N VAL A 42 -8.01 26.68 -2.42
CA VAL A 42 -6.66 26.20 -2.71
C VAL A 42 -5.63 27.21 -2.18
N LYS A 43 -4.65 26.71 -1.44
CA LYS A 43 -3.57 27.58 -0.91
C LYS A 43 -2.73 28.18 -2.03
N PRO A 44 -2.35 29.46 -1.96
CA PRO A 44 -1.68 30.17 -3.06
C PRO A 44 -0.35 29.57 -3.52
N PHE A 45 0.37 28.87 -2.63
CA PHE A 45 1.68 28.28 -2.98
C PHE A 45 1.59 27.29 -4.14
N VAL A 46 0.43 26.64 -4.33
CA VAL A 46 0.20 25.65 -5.39
C VAL A 46 0.42 26.25 -6.79
N GLU A 47 0.21 27.56 -6.94
CA GLU A 47 0.39 28.27 -8.20
C GLU A 47 1.86 28.51 -8.57
N ASN A 48 2.80 28.35 -7.65
CA ASN A 48 4.19 28.80 -7.80
C ASN A 48 5.13 27.77 -8.43
N TYR A 49 4.64 26.56 -8.74
CA TYR A 49 5.47 25.48 -9.30
C TYR A 49 5.34 25.42 -10.81
N GLY A 50 6.47 25.32 -11.50
CA GLY A 50 6.53 25.14 -12.95
C GLY A 50 6.17 23.72 -13.40
N MET A 51 6.32 22.73 -12.50
CA MET A 51 6.00 21.33 -12.72
C MET A 51 5.30 20.74 -11.49
N VAL A 52 4.28 19.93 -11.72
CA VAL A 52 3.58 19.16 -10.69
C VAL A 52 3.55 17.69 -11.08
N ILE A 53 3.90 16.83 -10.16
CA ILE A 53 3.80 15.38 -10.30
C ILE A 53 2.75 14.89 -9.29
N VAL A 54 1.74 14.22 -9.80
CA VAL A 54 0.64 13.65 -9.00
C VAL A 54 0.86 12.15 -8.90
N ASP A 55 1.29 11.70 -7.74
CA ASP A 55 1.39 10.27 -7.47
C ASP A 55 0.01 9.68 -7.18
N GLU A 56 -0.17 8.39 -7.52
CA GLU A 56 -1.46 7.69 -7.44
C GLU A 56 -2.62 8.50 -8.03
N CYS A 57 -2.40 9.06 -9.23
CA CYS A 57 -3.34 9.97 -9.88
C CYS A 57 -4.73 9.33 -10.18
N HIS A 58 -4.90 8.03 -9.99
CA HIS A 58 -6.21 7.41 -10.04
C HIS A 58 -7.16 7.89 -8.94
N HIS A 59 -6.65 8.55 -7.90
CA HIS A 59 -7.46 9.24 -6.88
C HIS A 59 -7.96 10.63 -7.31
N VAL A 60 -7.50 11.18 -8.42
CA VAL A 60 -7.83 12.54 -8.93
C VAL A 60 -9.33 12.78 -9.14
N SER A 61 -10.13 11.73 -9.26
CA SER A 61 -11.58 11.86 -9.39
C SER A 61 -12.31 12.29 -8.11
N SER A 62 -11.61 12.47 -6.98
CA SER A 62 -12.21 13.12 -5.82
C SER A 62 -12.28 14.64 -6.03
N ILE A 63 -13.33 15.28 -5.52
CA ILE A 63 -13.55 16.73 -5.61
C ILE A 63 -12.34 17.51 -5.08
N THR A 64 -11.72 17.01 -4.01
CA THR A 64 -10.52 17.60 -3.41
C THR A 64 -9.36 17.68 -4.40
N PHE A 65 -9.06 16.58 -5.10
CA PHE A 65 -8.01 16.53 -6.10
C PHE A 65 -8.28 17.45 -7.28
N GLU A 66 -9.50 17.42 -7.78
CA GLU A 66 -9.91 18.25 -8.90
C GLU A 66 -9.77 19.74 -8.57
N ASN A 67 -10.20 20.18 -7.38
CA ASN A 67 -10.09 21.56 -6.95
C ASN A 67 -8.63 22.01 -6.85
N VAL A 68 -7.75 21.20 -6.24
CA VAL A 68 -6.32 21.54 -6.14
C VAL A 68 -5.69 21.64 -7.54
N LEU A 69 -5.95 20.69 -8.43
CA LEU A 69 -5.35 20.71 -9.77
C LEU A 69 -5.87 21.84 -10.66
N LYS A 70 -7.12 22.28 -10.48
CA LYS A 70 -7.64 23.51 -11.13
C LYS A 70 -6.92 24.76 -10.66
N GLY A 71 -6.39 24.79 -9.43
CA GLY A 71 -5.57 25.90 -8.91
C GLY A 71 -4.11 25.87 -9.36
N VAL A 72 -3.65 24.75 -9.94
CA VAL A 72 -2.28 24.61 -10.42
C VAL A 72 -2.06 25.45 -11.69
N LYS A 73 -1.04 26.32 -11.69
CA LYS A 73 -0.59 27.10 -12.84
C LYS A 73 0.69 26.55 -13.48
N ALA A 74 1.06 25.31 -13.14
CA ALA A 74 2.25 24.67 -13.66
C ALA A 74 2.19 24.50 -15.18
N HIS A 75 3.31 24.74 -15.84
CA HIS A 75 3.47 24.49 -17.27
C HIS A 75 3.32 22.99 -17.62
N THR A 76 3.66 22.10 -16.67
CA THR A 76 3.65 20.67 -16.88
C THR A 76 3.03 19.97 -15.67
N VAL A 77 2.07 19.09 -15.93
CA VAL A 77 1.46 18.20 -14.93
C VAL A 77 1.62 16.76 -15.39
N TYR A 78 2.22 15.92 -14.54
CA TYR A 78 2.35 14.48 -14.75
C TYR A 78 1.53 13.70 -13.72
N GLY A 79 0.74 12.74 -14.18
CA GLY A 79 0.11 11.76 -13.34
C GLY A 79 0.87 10.43 -13.37
N LEU A 80 1.15 9.86 -12.21
CA LEU A 80 1.73 8.53 -12.06
C LEU A 80 0.68 7.62 -11.42
N THR A 81 0.52 6.40 -11.92
CA THR A 81 -0.36 5.38 -11.34
C THR A 81 -0.03 3.99 -11.87
N ALA A 82 -0.14 2.98 -11.03
CA ALA A 82 -0.11 1.59 -11.44
C ALA A 82 -1.44 1.13 -12.06
N THR A 83 -2.55 1.81 -11.75
CA THR A 83 -3.91 1.40 -12.11
C THR A 83 -4.71 2.55 -12.74
N PRO A 84 -4.46 2.89 -14.03
CA PRO A 84 -5.12 4.02 -14.69
C PRO A 84 -6.62 3.78 -14.94
N ILE A 85 -7.06 2.50 -14.92
CA ILE A 85 -8.46 2.12 -15.15
C ILE A 85 -9.17 1.97 -13.82
N ARG A 86 -10.25 2.71 -13.63
CA ARG A 86 -11.05 2.72 -12.40
C ARG A 86 -12.30 1.85 -12.52
N LYS A 87 -12.72 1.26 -11.40
CA LYS A 87 -13.99 0.48 -11.32
C LYS A 87 -15.23 1.34 -11.58
N ASP A 88 -15.19 2.61 -11.16
CA ASP A 88 -16.30 3.55 -11.23
C ASP A 88 -16.43 4.27 -12.58
N GLY A 89 -15.55 4.01 -13.53
CA GLY A 89 -15.56 4.62 -14.86
C GLY A 89 -15.13 6.10 -14.90
N HIS A 90 -14.67 6.69 -13.79
CA HIS A 90 -14.28 8.10 -13.71
C HIS A 90 -12.85 8.39 -14.21
N GLN A 91 -12.18 7.45 -14.91
CA GLN A 91 -10.88 7.69 -15.53
C GLN A 91 -10.81 8.89 -16.51
N PRO A 92 -11.89 9.35 -17.20
CA PRO A 92 -11.79 10.54 -18.03
C PRO A 92 -11.35 11.79 -17.26
N ILE A 93 -11.68 11.91 -15.97
CA ILE A 93 -11.26 13.05 -15.13
C ILE A 93 -9.74 13.08 -14.97
N ILE A 94 -9.10 11.90 -14.85
CA ILE A 94 -7.65 11.79 -14.77
C ILE A 94 -7.02 12.32 -16.06
N PHE A 95 -7.58 11.97 -17.21
CA PHE A 95 -7.06 12.43 -18.51
C PHE A 95 -7.29 13.93 -18.76
N MET A 96 -8.38 14.48 -18.21
CA MET A 96 -8.64 15.92 -18.27
C MET A 96 -7.61 16.72 -17.45
N GLN A 97 -7.17 16.20 -16.31
CA GLN A 97 -6.26 16.90 -15.39
C GLN A 97 -4.78 16.62 -15.67
N CYS A 98 -4.43 15.37 -15.97
CA CYS A 98 -3.04 14.92 -16.14
C CYS A 98 -2.66 14.65 -17.61
N GLY A 99 -3.61 14.80 -18.54
CA GLY A 99 -3.39 14.50 -19.95
C GLY A 99 -3.47 13.00 -20.28
N PRO A 100 -3.27 12.64 -21.56
CA PRO A 100 -3.34 11.25 -22.01
C PRO A 100 -2.15 10.42 -21.51
N ILE A 101 -2.30 9.11 -21.52
CA ILE A 101 -1.21 8.19 -21.19
C ILE A 101 -0.05 8.41 -22.16
N ARG A 102 1.08 8.85 -21.66
CA ARG A 102 2.31 9.10 -22.42
C ARG A 102 3.26 7.90 -22.40
N PHE A 103 3.25 7.16 -21.31
CA PHE A 103 4.08 5.98 -21.14
C PHE A 103 3.29 4.92 -20.37
N SER A 104 3.41 3.68 -20.78
CA SER A 104 2.88 2.53 -20.07
C SER A 104 3.97 1.47 -19.97
N ALA A 105 4.32 1.10 -18.74
CA ALA A 105 5.22 -0.01 -18.50
C ALA A 105 4.44 -1.31 -18.76
N ASP A 106 4.85 -2.08 -19.79
CA ASP A 106 4.27 -3.39 -20.02
C ASP A 106 4.77 -4.38 -18.96
N ALA A 107 3.84 -4.95 -18.20
CA ALA A 107 4.15 -5.92 -17.15
C ALA A 107 4.97 -7.11 -17.66
N LYS A 108 4.71 -7.57 -18.88
CA LYS A 108 5.44 -8.70 -19.49
C LYS A 108 6.89 -8.33 -19.78
N SER A 109 7.13 -7.13 -20.31
CA SER A 109 8.49 -6.65 -20.59
C SER A 109 9.27 -6.36 -19.31
N GLN A 110 8.60 -5.94 -18.25
CA GLN A 110 9.22 -5.75 -16.93
C GLN A 110 9.59 -7.09 -16.29
N ILE A 111 8.69 -8.09 -16.36
CA ILE A 111 8.95 -9.45 -15.87
C ILE A 111 10.16 -10.06 -16.59
N ALA A 112 10.27 -9.88 -17.91
CA ALA A 112 11.39 -10.41 -18.69
C ALA A 112 12.76 -9.78 -18.34
N LYS A 113 12.76 -8.58 -17.75
CA LYS A 113 13.99 -7.88 -17.30
C LYS A 113 14.38 -8.21 -15.85
N GLN A 114 13.52 -8.90 -15.11
CA GLN A 114 13.82 -9.24 -13.71
C GLN A 114 14.66 -10.51 -13.65
N SER A 115 15.66 -10.51 -12.75
CA SER A 115 16.60 -11.61 -12.57
C SER A 115 16.06 -12.76 -11.72
N PHE A 116 14.77 -12.76 -11.38
CA PHE A 116 14.15 -13.80 -10.55
C PHE A 116 12.91 -14.39 -11.24
N GLU A 117 12.67 -15.66 -10.96
CA GLU A 117 11.49 -16.37 -11.44
C GLU A 117 10.32 -16.20 -10.48
N ARG A 118 9.11 -16.17 -11.03
CA ARG A 118 7.87 -16.06 -10.25
C ARG A 118 7.07 -17.34 -10.40
N TYR A 119 6.63 -17.87 -9.28
CA TYR A 119 5.80 -19.07 -9.24
C TYR A 119 4.44 -18.74 -8.66
N LEU A 120 3.38 -19.16 -9.36
CA LEU A 120 2.01 -19.15 -8.83
C LEU A 120 1.67 -20.59 -8.43
N ILE A 121 1.44 -20.80 -7.12
CA ILE A 121 1.14 -22.11 -6.55
C ILE A 121 -0.31 -22.10 -6.04
N PRO A 122 -1.28 -22.60 -6.82
CA PRO A 122 -2.66 -22.72 -6.36
C PRO A 122 -2.76 -23.81 -5.29
N ARG A 123 -3.44 -23.48 -4.17
CA ARG A 123 -3.73 -24.43 -3.10
C ARG A 123 -5.22 -24.72 -3.08
N PHE A 124 -5.59 -25.97 -3.32
CA PHE A 124 -6.97 -26.42 -3.27
C PHE A 124 -7.37 -26.75 -1.82
N THR A 125 -8.57 -26.34 -1.44
CA THR A 125 -9.12 -26.58 -0.10
C THR A 125 -10.41 -27.40 -0.21
N SER A 126 -10.77 -28.11 0.84
CA SER A 126 -12.03 -28.87 0.93
C SER A 126 -13.23 -28.02 1.34
N PHE A 127 -13.04 -26.70 1.47
CA PHE A 127 -14.12 -25.78 1.86
C PHE A 127 -15.32 -25.92 0.94
N ARG A 128 -16.50 -26.09 1.53
CA ARG A 128 -17.78 -26.09 0.84
C ARG A 128 -18.75 -25.19 1.58
N SER A 129 -19.34 -24.24 0.91
CA SER A 129 -20.46 -23.47 1.45
C SER A 129 -21.71 -24.34 1.40
N ILE A 130 -22.36 -24.55 2.55
CA ILE A 130 -23.57 -25.39 2.67
C ILE A 130 -24.84 -24.59 2.34
N THR A 131 -24.73 -23.33 2.01
CA THR A 131 -25.86 -22.41 1.89
C THR A 131 -26.17 -22.04 0.45
N ASP A 132 -27.49 -21.81 0.21
CA ASP A 132 -28.07 -21.45 -1.09
C ASP A 132 -27.37 -20.29 -1.80
N ASP A 133 -27.55 -20.21 -3.15
CA ASP A 133 -27.00 -19.26 -4.11
C ASP A 133 -27.16 -17.76 -3.79
N LYS A 134 -27.76 -17.40 -2.66
CA LYS A 134 -28.07 -16.03 -2.23
C LYS A 134 -27.17 -15.47 -1.12
N GLN A 135 -26.08 -16.15 -0.75
CA GLN A 135 -25.19 -15.62 0.28
C GLN A 135 -24.47 -14.35 -0.14
N SER A 136 -24.41 -13.39 0.80
CA SER A 136 -23.57 -12.22 0.58
C SER A 136 -22.10 -12.61 0.54
N ILE A 137 -21.31 -11.93 -0.29
CA ILE A 137 -19.86 -12.13 -0.38
C ILE A 137 -19.17 -11.91 0.99
N THR A 138 -19.76 -11.07 1.83
CA THR A 138 -19.30 -10.79 3.20
C THR A 138 -19.41 -12.02 4.09
N THR A 139 -20.55 -12.75 3.99
CA THR A 139 -20.78 -14.00 4.74
C THR A 139 -19.83 -15.09 4.25
N LEU A 140 -19.64 -15.20 2.93
CA LEU A 140 -18.69 -16.16 2.36
C LEU A 140 -17.26 -15.90 2.86
N TYR A 141 -16.81 -14.65 2.90
CA TYR A 141 -15.48 -14.29 3.45
C TYR A 141 -15.37 -14.61 4.94
N GLN A 142 -16.47 -14.49 5.68
CA GLN A 142 -16.49 -14.89 7.08
C GLN A 142 -16.28 -16.39 7.24
N LEU A 143 -17.07 -17.21 6.56
CA LEU A 143 -16.95 -18.66 6.58
C LEU A 143 -15.54 -19.13 6.15
N LEU A 144 -14.99 -18.53 5.08
CA LEU A 144 -13.62 -18.82 4.63
C LEU A 144 -12.56 -18.46 5.68
N SER A 145 -12.77 -17.38 6.43
CA SER A 145 -11.81 -16.97 7.47
C SER A 145 -11.91 -17.81 8.74
N GLU A 146 -13.04 -18.47 8.97
CA GLU A 146 -13.31 -19.32 10.14
C GLU A 146 -13.02 -20.82 9.88
N ASP A 147 -12.79 -21.21 8.62
CA ASP A 147 -12.51 -22.61 8.26
C ASP A 147 -11.15 -23.08 8.79
N GLU A 148 -11.18 -23.94 9.81
CA GLU A 148 -9.99 -24.44 10.51
C GLU A 148 -9.06 -25.27 9.63
N ILE A 149 -9.59 -26.10 8.73
CA ILE A 149 -8.78 -26.94 7.83
C ILE A 149 -7.99 -26.06 6.89
N ARG A 150 -8.66 -25.05 6.34
CA ARG A 150 -8.04 -24.07 5.45
C ARG A 150 -6.99 -23.24 6.17
N ASN A 151 -7.29 -22.78 7.38
CA ASN A 151 -6.37 -21.96 8.16
C ASN A 151 -5.13 -22.76 8.59
N THR A 152 -5.30 -24.04 8.95
CA THR A 152 -4.18 -24.95 9.22
C THR A 152 -3.29 -25.11 7.99
N LEU A 153 -3.87 -25.31 6.81
CA LEU A 153 -3.11 -25.40 5.55
C LEU A 153 -2.30 -24.13 5.28
N ILE A 154 -2.90 -22.95 5.49
CA ILE A 154 -2.21 -21.67 5.32
C ILE A 154 -1.02 -21.57 6.27
N VAL A 155 -1.22 -21.85 7.55
CA VAL A 155 -0.18 -21.78 8.59
C VAL A 155 0.96 -22.75 8.30
N GLU A 156 0.67 -23.96 7.88
CA GLU A 156 1.68 -24.96 7.51
C GLU A 156 2.50 -24.55 6.28
N ASP A 157 1.84 -24.04 5.25
CA ASP A 157 2.53 -23.60 4.04
C ASP A 157 3.39 -22.35 4.31
N VAL A 158 2.93 -21.42 5.14
CA VAL A 158 3.71 -20.27 5.61
C VAL A 158 4.92 -20.72 6.42
N PHE A 159 4.73 -21.65 7.34
CA PHE A 159 5.82 -22.18 8.15
C PHE A 159 6.90 -22.84 7.27
N LYS A 160 6.51 -23.68 6.31
CA LYS A 160 7.43 -24.27 5.34
C LYS A 160 8.20 -23.22 4.52
N ALA A 161 7.54 -22.14 4.13
CA ALA A 161 8.20 -21.04 3.43
C ALA A 161 9.27 -20.37 4.30
N VAL A 162 8.96 -20.15 5.58
CA VAL A 162 9.92 -19.57 6.55
C VAL A 162 11.10 -20.54 6.79
N GLU A 163 10.85 -21.84 6.94
CA GLU A 163 11.91 -22.85 7.06
C GLU A 163 12.82 -22.90 5.83
N ALA A 164 12.26 -22.62 4.65
CA ALA A 164 13.03 -22.50 3.41
C ALA A 164 13.79 -21.16 3.28
N GLY A 165 13.85 -20.34 4.35
CA GLY A 165 14.55 -19.06 4.38
C GLY A 165 13.81 -17.91 3.69
N ARG A 166 12.52 -18.07 3.36
CA ARG A 166 11.71 -17.05 2.73
C ARG A 166 11.07 -16.11 3.76
N THR A 167 10.68 -14.94 3.30
CA THR A 167 9.96 -13.95 4.12
C THR A 167 8.54 -13.76 3.57
N PRO A 168 7.58 -14.55 4.06
CA PRO A 168 6.21 -14.49 3.58
C PRO A 168 5.42 -13.32 4.16
N ILE A 169 4.52 -12.78 3.32
CA ILE A 169 3.41 -11.93 3.74
C ILE A 169 2.07 -12.62 3.43
N ILE A 170 1.19 -12.64 4.41
CA ILE A 170 -0.16 -13.19 4.31
C ILE A 170 -1.16 -12.05 4.25
N LEU A 171 -1.89 -11.96 3.15
CA LEU A 171 -2.95 -10.95 2.97
C LEU A 171 -4.34 -11.53 3.20
N THR A 172 -5.09 -10.83 4.01
CA THR A 172 -6.51 -11.10 4.27
C THR A 172 -7.30 -9.80 4.31
N ASN A 173 -8.64 -9.86 4.25
CA ASN A 173 -9.51 -8.68 4.30
C ASN A 173 -10.15 -8.45 5.68
N ARG A 174 -9.83 -9.29 6.67
CA ARG A 174 -10.47 -9.27 8.00
C ARG A 174 -9.43 -9.20 9.11
N THR A 175 -9.58 -8.23 10.00
CA THR A 175 -8.68 -8.04 11.15
C THR A 175 -8.72 -9.25 12.10
N ALA A 176 -9.90 -9.82 12.36
CA ALA A 176 -10.01 -11.03 13.18
C ALA A 176 -9.22 -12.21 12.59
N HIS A 177 -9.22 -12.36 11.26
CA HIS A 177 -8.44 -13.39 10.57
C HIS A 177 -6.93 -13.12 10.67
N VAL A 178 -6.50 -11.84 10.62
CA VAL A 178 -5.09 -11.47 10.89
C VAL A 178 -4.67 -11.93 12.28
N THR A 179 -5.47 -11.62 13.30
CA THR A 179 -5.17 -11.98 14.70
C THR A 179 -5.05 -13.49 14.86
N MET A 180 -6.03 -14.23 14.37
CA MET A 180 -6.06 -15.69 14.48
C MET A 180 -4.89 -16.38 13.76
N LEU A 181 -4.58 -15.97 12.52
CA LEU A 181 -3.44 -16.53 11.79
C LEU A 181 -2.12 -16.17 12.47
N ALA A 182 -1.98 -14.94 12.99
CA ALA A 182 -0.78 -14.52 13.70
C ALA A 182 -0.58 -15.31 14.99
N GLU A 183 -1.64 -15.58 15.77
CA GLU A 183 -1.56 -16.43 16.98
C GLU A 183 -1.07 -17.83 16.65
N LYS A 184 -1.67 -18.49 15.66
CA LYS A 184 -1.24 -19.82 15.22
C LYS A 184 0.21 -19.85 14.68
N LEU A 185 0.68 -18.77 14.08
CA LEU A 185 2.04 -18.68 13.56
C LEU A 185 3.08 -18.42 14.66
N ARG A 186 2.73 -17.69 15.72
CA ARG A 186 3.65 -17.41 16.84
C ARG A 186 4.17 -18.66 17.55
N ASP A 187 3.41 -19.74 17.51
CA ASP A 187 3.86 -21.05 18.04
C ASP A 187 4.95 -21.71 17.18
N LYS A 188 5.11 -21.27 15.94
CA LYS A 188 5.98 -21.89 14.92
C LYS A 188 7.08 -20.98 14.39
N VAL A 189 6.85 -19.67 14.36
CA VAL A 189 7.76 -18.68 13.76
C VAL A 189 8.18 -17.67 14.81
N LYS A 190 9.50 -17.44 14.94
CA LYS A 190 10.07 -16.55 15.97
C LYS A 190 9.52 -15.13 15.91
N ASN A 191 9.47 -14.53 14.72
CA ASN A 191 9.00 -13.16 14.52
C ASN A 191 7.73 -13.18 13.65
N VAL A 192 6.60 -12.79 14.23
CA VAL A 192 5.32 -12.63 13.52
C VAL A 192 4.82 -11.21 13.73
N VAL A 193 4.83 -10.42 12.65
CA VAL A 193 4.39 -9.03 12.66
C VAL A 193 3.01 -8.91 12.04
N THR A 194 2.11 -8.17 12.69
CA THR A 194 0.77 -7.90 12.18
C THR A 194 0.65 -6.46 11.70
N LEU A 195 0.12 -6.28 10.48
CA LEU A 195 -0.09 -4.98 9.86
C LEU A 195 -1.58 -4.80 9.57
N THR A 196 -2.26 -4.05 10.42
CA THR A 196 -3.68 -3.74 10.27
C THR A 196 -3.91 -2.24 10.21
N GLY A 197 -4.97 -1.81 9.53
CA GLY A 197 -5.34 -0.39 9.47
C GLY A 197 -5.85 0.16 10.81
N THR A 198 -6.05 -0.68 11.82
CA THR A 198 -6.44 -0.32 13.19
C THR A 198 -5.22 0.15 13.98
N GLY A 199 -5.43 1.05 14.93
CA GLY A 199 -4.37 1.64 15.75
C GLY A 199 -4.06 3.10 15.37
N ASN A 200 -3.42 3.81 16.28
CA ASN A 200 -3.02 5.19 16.08
C ASN A 200 -1.72 5.30 15.25
N ALA A 201 -1.39 6.50 14.79
CA ALA A 201 -0.22 6.74 13.96
C ALA A 201 1.10 6.34 14.66
N LYS A 202 1.15 6.48 16.00
CA LYS A 202 2.32 6.12 16.81
C LYS A 202 2.54 4.61 16.83
N GLU A 203 1.48 3.84 17.08
CA GLU A 203 1.54 2.36 17.08
C GLU A 203 1.97 1.80 15.71
N LYS A 204 1.48 2.42 14.64
CA LYS A 204 1.88 2.03 13.27
C LYS A 204 3.36 2.28 13.03
N LEU A 205 3.87 3.44 13.47
CA LEU A 205 5.28 3.79 13.34
C LEU A 205 6.16 2.84 14.17
N GLU A 206 5.78 2.55 15.39
CA GLU A 206 6.49 1.59 16.27
C GLU A 206 6.53 0.19 15.66
N THR A 207 5.42 -0.26 15.06
CA THR A 207 5.36 -1.56 14.36
C THR A 207 6.30 -1.60 13.16
N LEU A 208 6.36 -0.51 12.37
CA LEU A 208 7.28 -0.43 11.22
C LEU A 208 8.74 -0.35 11.67
N GLN A 209 9.04 0.39 12.75
CA GLN A 209 10.39 0.43 13.33
C GLN A 209 10.82 -0.94 13.81
N HIS A 210 9.97 -1.63 14.56
CA HIS A 210 10.23 -3.01 15.00
C HIS A 210 10.47 -3.95 13.81
N LEU A 211 9.68 -3.83 12.74
CA LEU A 211 9.87 -4.63 11.54
C LEU A 211 11.25 -4.40 10.89
N HIS A 212 11.74 -3.16 10.89
CA HIS A 212 13.06 -2.81 10.36
C HIS A 212 14.23 -3.24 11.27
N GLU A 213 14.00 -3.42 12.58
CA GLU A 213 14.99 -3.88 13.55
C GLU A 213 15.24 -5.39 13.47
N ILE A 214 14.29 -6.17 12.92
CA ILE A 214 14.42 -7.62 12.75
C ILE A 214 15.54 -7.91 11.74
N SER A 215 16.58 -8.63 12.18
CA SER A 215 17.70 -9.01 11.32
C SER A 215 17.22 -9.79 10.08
N ARG A 216 17.91 -9.60 8.95
CA ARG A 216 17.62 -10.33 7.70
C ARG A 216 17.74 -11.85 7.83
N GLU A 217 18.54 -12.31 8.75
CA GLU A 217 18.79 -13.73 9.01
C GLU A 217 17.74 -14.36 9.91
N GLU A 218 16.96 -13.56 10.64
CA GLU A 218 15.94 -14.09 11.53
C GLU A 218 14.67 -14.49 10.78
N PRO A 219 14.04 -15.63 11.14
CA PRO A 219 12.76 -16.04 10.61
C PRO A 219 11.68 -14.96 10.84
N LEU A 220 10.97 -14.58 9.80
CA LEU A 220 9.93 -13.55 9.84
C LEU A 220 8.74 -13.94 8.98
N ALA A 221 7.53 -13.79 9.52
CA ALA A 221 6.28 -13.82 8.77
C ALA A 221 5.46 -12.56 9.06
N ILE A 222 4.83 -12.00 8.03
CA ILE A 222 3.97 -10.82 8.16
C ILE A 222 2.53 -11.22 7.85
N VAL A 223 1.59 -10.84 8.72
CA VAL A 223 0.15 -11.03 8.48
C VAL A 223 -0.51 -9.67 8.39
N ALA A 224 -1.16 -9.36 7.27
CA ALA A 224 -1.62 -8.02 7.00
C ALA A 224 -3.03 -7.97 6.40
N THR A 225 -3.71 -6.83 6.59
CA THR A 225 -4.89 -6.51 5.80
C THR A 225 -4.47 -5.87 4.48
N GLY A 226 -5.09 -6.28 3.37
CA GLY A 226 -4.79 -5.74 2.05
C GLY A 226 -4.91 -4.21 1.96
N LYS A 227 -5.80 -3.61 2.74
CA LYS A 227 -5.94 -2.15 2.81
C LYS A 227 -4.73 -1.44 3.43
N TYR A 228 -4.02 -2.07 4.36
CA TYR A 228 -2.84 -1.47 4.99
C TYR A 228 -1.60 -1.56 4.10
N VAL A 229 -1.46 -2.66 3.37
CA VAL A 229 -0.28 -2.96 2.54
C VAL A 229 -0.41 -2.37 1.13
N GLY A 230 -1.64 -2.01 0.70
CA GLY A 230 -1.92 -1.59 -0.68
C GLY A 230 -1.28 -0.28 -1.13
N GLU A 231 -1.01 0.66 -0.21
CA GLU A 231 -0.47 1.98 -0.58
C GLU A 231 0.75 2.32 0.27
N GLY A 232 1.91 2.46 -0.37
CA GLY A 232 3.13 2.96 0.27
C GLY A 232 3.85 1.99 1.21
N PHE A 233 3.47 0.71 1.25
CA PHE A 233 4.21 -0.29 2.00
C PHE A 233 5.35 -0.86 1.14
N ASP A 234 6.57 -0.51 1.48
CA ASP A 234 7.78 -1.02 0.83
C ASP A 234 8.65 -1.75 1.85
N TYR A 235 8.77 -3.06 1.68
CA TYR A 235 9.66 -3.90 2.48
C TYR A 235 10.39 -4.91 1.57
N PRO A 236 11.59 -4.55 1.08
CA PRO A 236 12.31 -5.29 0.04
C PRO A 236 12.69 -6.73 0.38
N ARG A 237 12.56 -7.12 1.65
CA ARG A 237 12.83 -8.49 2.11
C ARG A 237 11.75 -9.48 1.70
N LEU A 238 10.53 -9.01 1.42
CA LEU A 238 9.40 -9.88 1.06
C LEU A 238 9.63 -10.57 -0.29
N ASP A 239 9.45 -11.88 -0.30
CA ASP A 239 9.64 -12.72 -1.48
C ASP A 239 8.48 -13.70 -1.75
N THR A 240 7.56 -13.86 -0.81
CA THR A 240 6.47 -14.82 -0.89
C THR A 240 5.16 -14.20 -0.44
N LEU A 241 4.13 -14.26 -1.29
CA LEU A 241 2.80 -13.72 -1.02
C LEU A 241 1.78 -14.86 -0.86
N PHE A 242 1.08 -14.89 0.27
CA PHE A 242 -0.06 -15.75 0.53
C PHE A 242 -1.36 -14.96 0.46
N LEU A 243 -2.23 -15.29 -0.48
CA LEU A 243 -3.57 -14.71 -0.58
C LEU A 243 -4.54 -15.58 0.23
N ALA A 244 -4.75 -15.18 1.49
CA ALA A 244 -5.58 -15.94 2.42
C ALA A 244 -7.09 -15.76 2.20
N LEU A 245 -7.55 -14.77 1.46
CA LEU A 245 -8.94 -14.60 1.02
C LEU A 245 -8.98 -14.18 -0.45
N PRO A 246 -10.09 -14.46 -1.15
CA PRO A 246 -10.24 -14.05 -2.55
C PRO A 246 -10.13 -12.54 -2.73
N ILE A 247 -9.49 -12.11 -3.80
CA ILE A 247 -9.36 -10.71 -4.18
C ILE A 247 -10.24 -10.46 -5.41
N SER A 248 -11.14 -9.49 -5.31
CA SER A 248 -12.13 -9.19 -6.35
C SER A 248 -11.65 -8.20 -7.41
N TRP A 249 -10.48 -7.57 -7.23
CA TRP A 249 -10.00 -6.50 -8.10
C TRP A 249 -8.52 -6.67 -8.47
N LYS A 250 -8.24 -6.67 -9.78
CA LYS A 250 -6.87 -6.83 -10.30
C LYS A 250 -5.90 -5.74 -9.81
N GLY A 251 -6.38 -4.51 -9.64
CA GLY A 251 -5.58 -3.39 -9.16
C GLY A 251 -4.97 -3.61 -7.77
N LEU A 252 -5.71 -4.28 -6.87
CA LEU A 252 -5.22 -4.57 -5.52
C LEU A 252 -4.03 -5.56 -5.49
N VAL A 253 -3.90 -6.39 -6.53
CA VAL A 253 -2.77 -7.35 -6.65
C VAL A 253 -1.59 -6.71 -7.36
N ALA A 254 -1.85 -5.65 -8.15
CA ALA A 254 -0.82 -4.97 -8.92
C ALA A 254 -0.09 -3.87 -8.15
N GLN A 255 -0.71 -3.37 -7.08
CA GLN A 255 -0.11 -2.46 -6.10
C GLN A 255 0.79 -3.23 -5.14
#